data_bd2b46e1bcfe10223df45e7c01f021f4
#
_entry.id   bd2b46e1bcfe10223df45e7c01f021f4
#
_cell.length_a   1.000
_cell.length_b   1.000
_cell.length_c   1.000
_cell.angle_alpha   90.00
_cell.angle_beta   90.00
_cell.angle_gamma   90.00
#
_symmetry.space_group_name_H-M   'P 1'
#
loop_
_entity.id
_entity.type
_entity.pdbx_description
1 polymer ?
#
loop_
_entity_poly.entity_id
_entity_poly.type
_entity_poly.pdbx_seq_one_letter_code
_entity_poly.pdbx_strand_id
1 'polypeptide(L)'
;MTDSKIIEQIRQLLRIASDRGASINERELAQRRAERLMVRYRIESLPEGDARARDEDMTSIQVEITGSSSSMARAVVDGLATLARALSCFCSWRTYRRHIVATIVGTRSDLAYVTEFYNSAVVSYPSMLKDRLRTADFYSQSERRRFRRSYVMGFFQGIADRIEIATREETTSTGQDLVLASRYQRAEAKACEGHNIRYARDLMIDRDGEASGERDGYASGIGWMGERLDGPRVGIAAS
;
A
#
# COMPACT_ATOMS: atom_id res chain seq x y z
N MET A 1 26.60 4.35 -0.34
CA MET A 1 25.93 5.47 0.36
C MET A 1 25.26 4.90 1.59
N THR A 2 25.31 5.58 2.74
CA THR A 2 24.76 5.02 3.99
C THR A 2 23.23 5.09 3.92
N ASP A 3 22.53 4.02 4.34
CA ASP A 3 21.06 3.87 4.35
C ASP A 3 20.34 5.11 4.90
N SER A 4 20.90 5.72 5.93
CA SER A 4 20.39 6.94 6.55
C SER A 4 20.32 8.15 5.59
N LYS A 5 21.26 8.29 4.66
CA LYS A 5 21.28 9.40 3.68
C LYS A 5 20.18 9.25 2.62
N ILE A 6 19.94 8.04 2.16
CA ILE A 6 18.89 7.73 1.18
C ILE A 6 17.51 7.96 1.79
N ILE A 7 17.29 7.48 3.01
CA ILE A 7 16.04 7.70 3.75
C ILE A 7 15.78 9.20 3.95
N GLU A 8 16.81 9.97 4.33
CA GLU A 8 16.65 11.42 4.49
C GLU A 8 16.35 12.13 3.16
N GLN A 9 16.98 11.70 2.07
CA GLN A 9 16.70 12.23 0.74
C GLN A 9 15.27 11.92 0.29
N ILE A 10 14.77 10.71 0.55
CA ILE A 10 13.37 10.34 0.32
C ILE A 10 12.45 11.25 1.11
N ARG A 11 12.71 11.45 2.42
CA ARG A 11 11.91 12.34 3.27
C ARG A 11 11.88 13.78 2.76
N GLN A 12 13.01 14.32 2.29
CA GLN A 12 13.07 15.66 1.70
C GLN A 12 12.21 15.77 0.43
N LEU A 13 12.28 14.79 -0.45
CA LEU A 13 11.45 14.75 -1.65
C LEU A 13 9.97 14.67 -1.31
N LEU A 14 9.61 13.88 -0.31
CA LEU A 14 8.24 13.77 0.16
C LEU A 14 7.72 15.06 0.81
N ARG A 15 8.58 15.81 1.51
CA ARG A 15 8.24 17.17 2.00
C ARG A 15 7.90 18.12 0.84
N ILE A 16 8.72 18.13 -0.22
CA ILE A 16 8.45 18.98 -1.39
C ILE A 16 7.15 18.54 -2.07
N ALA A 17 6.91 17.23 -2.20
CA ALA A 17 5.68 16.70 -2.77
C ALA A 17 4.42 17.10 -1.98
N SER A 18 4.54 17.35 -0.68
CA SER A 18 3.45 17.76 0.21
C SER A 18 3.34 19.28 0.41
N ASP A 19 4.31 20.06 -0.07
CA ASP A 19 4.32 21.51 0.11
C ASP A 19 3.23 22.18 -0.74
N ARG A 20 2.30 22.85 -0.08
CA ARG A 20 1.23 23.61 -0.75
C ARG A 20 1.74 24.86 -1.46
N GLY A 21 2.91 25.35 -1.10
CA GLY A 21 3.58 26.49 -1.75
C GLY A 21 4.29 26.11 -3.05
N ALA A 22 4.60 24.83 -3.25
CA ALA A 22 5.20 24.32 -4.46
C ALA A 22 4.16 24.19 -5.58
N SER A 23 4.59 24.41 -6.83
CA SER A 23 3.75 24.20 -8.01
C SER A 23 3.33 22.72 -8.15
N ILE A 24 2.24 22.47 -8.87
CA ILE A 24 1.76 21.11 -9.13
C ILE A 24 2.85 20.26 -9.77
N ASN A 25 3.58 20.81 -10.75
CA ASN A 25 4.65 20.10 -11.45
C ASN A 25 5.84 19.76 -10.53
N GLU A 26 6.22 20.68 -9.63
CA GLU A 26 7.30 20.43 -8.66
C GLU A 26 6.91 19.33 -7.68
N ARG A 27 5.67 19.34 -7.18
CA ARG A 27 5.14 18.31 -6.30
C ARG A 27 5.13 16.94 -6.97
N GLU A 28 4.61 16.85 -8.20
CA GLU A 28 4.59 15.60 -8.96
C GLU A 28 6.00 15.07 -9.25
N LEU A 29 6.93 15.97 -9.63
CA LEU A 29 8.31 15.60 -9.92
C LEU A 29 9.03 15.09 -8.65
N ALA A 30 8.87 15.79 -7.54
CA ALA A 30 9.45 15.38 -6.26
C ALA A 30 8.90 14.03 -5.81
N GLN A 31 7.60 13.82 -5.97
CA GLN A 31 6.95 12.58 -5.66
C GLN A 31 7.47 11.41 -6.50
N ARG A 32 7.50 11.54 -7.84
CA ARG A 32 8.04 10.51 -8.73
C ARG A 32 9.50 10.18 -8.42
N ARG A 33 10.31 11.19 -8.04
CA ARG A 33 11.70 10.97 -7.62
C ARG A 33 11.78 10.21 -6.31
N ALA A 34 10.93 10.53 -5.33
CA ALA A 34 10.88 9.81 -4.06
C ALA A 34 10.54 8.32 -4.28
N GLU A 35 9.52 8.04 -5.08
CA GLU A 35 9.08 6.69 -5.40
C GLU A 35 10.17 5.88 -6.11
N ARG A 36 10.78 6.45 -7.14
CA ARG A 36 11.90 5.80 -7.84
C ARG A 36 13.06 5.51 -6.90
N LEU A 37 13.39 6.46 -6.02
CA LEU A 37 14.47 6.28 -5.07
C LEU A 37 14.14 5.18 -4.04
N MET A 38 12.88 5.11 -3.57
CA MET A 38 12.41 4.04 -2.68
C MET A 38 12.48 2.67 -3.36
N VAL A 39 11.98 2.57 -4.59
CA VAL A 39 12.00 1.33 -5.37
C VAL A 39 13.44 0.91 -5.67
N ARG A 40 14.27 1.86 -6.14
CA ARG A 40 15.69 1.60 -6.42
C ARG A 40 16.41 1.14 -5.18
N TYR A 41 16.25 1.79 -4.03
CA TYR A 41 16.88 1.39 -2.80
C TYR A 41 16.41 0.00 -2.33
N ARG A 42 15.12 -0.28 -2.46
CA ARG A 42 14.57 -1.61 -2.21
C ARG A 42 15.26 -2.66 -3.10
N ILE A 43 15.45 -2.37 -4.38
CA ILE A 43 16.09 -3.25 -5.36
C ILE A 43 17.59 -3.37 -5.07
N GLU A 44 18.31 -2.26 -4.84
CA GLU A 44 19.75 -2.26 -4.51
C GLU A 44 20.05 -2.99 -3.18
N SER A 45 19.09 -3.03 -2.27
CA SER A 45 19.19 -3.80 -1.02
C SER A 45 18.91 -5.28 -1.20
N LEU A 46 18.47 -5.72 -2.40
CA LEU A 46 18.29 -7.14 -2.68
C LEU A 46 19.65 -7.87 -2.70
N PRO A 47 19.73 -9.04 -2.11
CA PRO A 47 20.95 -9.84 -2.16
C PRO A 47 21.32 -10.21 -3.60
N GLU A 48 22.58 -10.09 -3.95
CA GLU A 48 23.08 -10.59 -5.23
C GLU A 48 23.09 -12.12 -5.23
N GLY A 49 22.30 -12.72 -6.13
CA GLY A 49 22.22 -14.16 -6.38
C GLY A 49 21.21 -14.91 -5.50
N ASP A 50 20.75 -16.03 -6.03
CA ASP A 50 19.70 -16.89 -5.45
C ASP A 50 19.99 -17.39 -4.02
N ALA A 51 21.27 -17.55 -3.65
CA ALA A 51 21.68 -18.12 -2.37
C ALA A 51 21.40 -17.16 -1.18
N ARG A 52 21.63 -15.86 -1.38
CA ARG A 52 21.39 -14.85 -0.33
C ARG A 52 19.90 -14.44 -0.21
N ALA A 53 19.15 -14.52 -1.30
CA ALA A 53 17.69 -14.30 -1.24
C ALA A 53 16.97 -15.33 -0.35
N ARG A 54 17.58 -16.50 -0.14
CA ARG A 54 17.04 -17.56 0.73
C ARG A 54 17.28 -17.31 2.22
N ASP A 55 18.24 -16.45 2.56
CA ASP A 55 18.65 -16.20 3.96
C ASP A 55 17.91 -15.02 4.62
N GLU A 56 17.07 -14.29 3.88
CA GLU A 56 16.33 -13.18 4.43
C GLU A 56 15.11 -13.70 5.21
N ASP A 57 15.09 -13.48 6.52
CA ASP A 57 14.02 -13.95 7.41
C ASP A 57 12.69 -13.33 7.06
N MET A 58 11.67 -14.18 6.82
CA MET A 58 10.29 -13.76 6.71
C MET A 58 9.72 -13.51 8.10
N THR A 59 9.25 -12.31 8.33
CA THR A 59 8.60 -11.90 9.57
C THR A 59 7.16 -11.45 9.29
N SER A 60 6.41 -11.11 10.33
CA SER A 60 5.04 -10.66 10.18
C SER A 60 4.76 -9.42 11.02
N ILE A 61 3.81 -8.61 10.54
CA ILE A 61 3.19 -7.53 11.28
C ILE A 61 1.68 -7.72 11.29
N GLN A 62 1.01 -7.18 12.30
CA GLN A 62 -0.44 -7.16 12.39
C GLN A 62 -0.96 -5.73 12.32
N VAL A 63 -2.02 -5.53 11.54
CA VAL A 63 -2.71 -4.26 11.38
C VAL A 63 -4.17 -4.45 11.76
N GLU A 64 -4.63 -3.72 12.77
CA GLU A 64 -6.04 -3.69 13.12
C GLU A 64 -6.77 -2.67 12.26
N ILE A 65 -7.79 -3.12 11.54
CA ILE A 65 -8.59 -2.31 10.63
C ILE A 65 -9.99 -2.15 11.21
N THR A 66 -10.30 -0.94 11.63
CA THR A 66 -11.64 -0.52 12.03
C THR A 66 -12.26 0.32 10.92
N GLY A 67 -13.52 0.12 10.62
CA GLY A 67 -14.22 0.88 9.59
C GLY A 67 -15.58 1.37 10.09
N SER A 68 -16.15 2.33 9.39
CA SER A 68 -17.52 2.81 9.63
C SER A 68 -18.59 1.70 9.48
N SER A 69 -18.21 0.60 8.85
CA SER A 69 -18.97 -0.65 8.74
C SER A 69 -18.03 -1.81 8.44
N SER A 70 -18.48 -3.05 8.66
CA SER A 70 -17.72 -4.24 8.31
C SER A 70 -17.35 -4.32 6.83
N SER A 71 -18.21 -3.82 5.95
CA SER A 71 -17.95 -3.77 4.51
C SER A 71 -16.92 -2.72 4.11
N MET A 72 -16.79 -1.63 4.85
CA MET A 72 -15.71 -0.66 4.64
C MET A 72 -14.37 -1.18 5.17
N ALA A 73 -14.35 -1.78 6.36
CA ALA A 73 -13.16 -2.44 6.88
C ALA A 73 -12.66 -3.52 5.91
N ARG A 74 -13.61 -4.27 5.30
CA ARG A 74 -13.28 -5.26 4.28
C ARG A 74 -12.66 -4.63 3.03
N ALA A 75 -13.18 -3.53 2.51
CA ALA A 75 -12.59 -2.85 1.35
C ALA A 75 -11.18 -2.33 1.65
N VAL A 76 -10.94 -1.84 2.86
CA VAL A 76 -9.59 -1.40 3.28
C VAL A 76 -8.62 -2.57 3.36
N VAL A 77 -9.03 -3.74 3.90
CA VAL A 77 -8.14 -4.89 3.98
C VAL A 77 -7.87 -5.50 2.60
N ASP A 78 -8.85 -5.52 1.70
CA ASP A 78 -8.64 -5.95 0.31
C ASP A 78 -7.64 -5.02 -0.40
N GLY A 79 -7.76 -3.70 -0.19
CA GLY A 79 -6.80 -2.71 -0.68
C GLY A 79 -5.40 -2.90 -0.08
N LEU A 80 -5.31 -3.15 1.23
CA LEU A 80 -4.04 -3.46 1.89
C LEU A 80 -3.39 -4.73 1.31
N ALA A 81 -4.19 -5.76 1.01
CA ALA A 81 -3.68 -6.98 0.39
C ALA A 81 -3.12 -6.72 -1.02
N THR A 82 -3.78 -5.87 -1.81
CA THR A 82 -3.28 -5.42 -3.12
C THR A 82 -1.94 -4.69 -2.99
N LEU A 83 -1.86 -3.74 -2.06
CA LEU A 83 -0.63 -3.00 -1.78
C LEU A 83 0.52 -3.91 -1.29
N ALA A 84 0.22 -4.83 -0.37
CA ALA A 84 1.19 -5.79 0.14
C ALA A 84 1.77 -6.66 -0.98
N ARG A 85 0.91 -7.12 -1.91
CA ARG A 85 1.32 -7.92 -3.06
C ARG A 85 2.28 -7.16 -3.98
N ALA A 86 2.00 -5.90 -4.29
CA ALA A 86 2.88 -5.04 -5.10
C ALA A 86 4.27 -4.86 -4.45
N LEU A 87 4.36 -5.04 -3.13
CA LEU A 87 5.59 -4.97 -2.34
C LEU A 87 6.15 -6.36 -1.97
N SER A 88 5.75 -7.43 -2.69
CA SER A 88 6.22 -8.81 -2.48
C SER A 88 5.91 -9.37 -1.09
N CYS A 89 4.87 -8.85 -0.42
CA CYS A 89 4.36 -9.32 0.85
C CYS A 89 3.04 -10.07 0.66
N PHE A 90 2.78 -11.07 1.51
CA PHE A 90 1.50 -11.77 1.54
C PHE A 90 0.63 -11.24 2.67
N CYS A 91 -0.63 -10.99 2.39
CA CYS A 91 -1.60 -10.49 3.36
C CYS A 91 -2.74 -11.49 3.56
N SER A 92 -2.97 -11.89 4.79
CA SER A 92 -4.15 -12.64 5.23
C SER A 92 -4.87 -11.88 6.32
N TRP A 93 -6.14 -12.24 6.61
CA TRP A 93 -6.88 -11.55 7.67
C TRP A 93 -7.89 -12.44 8.38
N ARG A 94 -8.25 -12.02 9.59
CA ARG A 94 -9.35 -12.59 10.37
C ARG A 94 -10.36 -11.49 10.70
N THR A 95 -11.64 -11.82 10.51
CA THR A 95 -12.74 -10.91 10.80
C THR A 95 -13.27 -11.19 12.21
N TYR A 96 -13.32 -10.14 13.01
CA TYR A 96 -13.94 -10.11 14.33
C TYR A 96 -15.23 -9.28 14.28
N ARG A 97 -16.01 -9.28 15.37
CA ARG A 97 -17.30 -8.57 15.40
C ARG A 97 -17.20 -7.08 15.04
N ARG A 98 -16.11 -6.40 15.42
CA ARG A 98 -15.97 -4.94 15.29
C ARG A 98 -14.77 -4.49 14.46
N HIS A 99 -13.86 -5.38 14.14
CA HIS A 99 -12.62 -5.08 13.43
C HIS A 99 -12.15 -6.26 12.61
N ILE A 100 -11.21 -6.01 11.73
CA ILE A 100 -10.47 -7.02 10.98
C ILE A 100 -9.01 -6.90 11.41
N VAL A 101 -8.38 -8.03 11.69
CA VAL A 101 -6.94 -8.08 11.92
C VAL A 101 -6.30 -8.65 10.66
N ALA A 102 -5.53 -7.83 9.95
CA ALA A 102 -4.70 -8.24 8.83
C ALA A 102 -3.33 -8.66 9.35
N THR A 103 -2.84 -9.81 8.90
CA THR A 103 -1.47 -10.26 9.13
C THR A 103 -0.73 -10.19 7.80
N ILE A 104 0.34 -9.42 7.76
CA ILE A 104 1.17 -9.23 6.57
C ILE A 104 2.51 -9.90 6.82
N VAL A 105 2.90 -10.79 5.93
CA VAL A 105 4.16 -11.54 5.98
C VAL A 105 5.07 -11.05 4.86
N GLY A 106 6.34 -10.84 5.17
CA GLY A 106 7.33 -10.37 4.21
C GLY A 106 8.69 -10.19 4.87
N THR A 107 9.65 -9.65 4.12
CA THR A 107 10.93 -9.22 4.69
C THR A 107 10.71 -7.98 5.55
N ARG A 108 11.63 -7.72 6.49
CA ARG A 108 11.52 -6.55 7.37
C ARG A 108 11.48 -5.24 6.58
N SER A 109 12.29 -5.14 5.51
CA SER A 109 12.32 -3.96 4.64
C SER A 109 11.01 -3.77 3.87
N ASP A 110 10.47 -4.83 3.26
CA ASP A 110 9.23 -4.77 2.50
C ASP A 110 8.03 -4.43 3.40
N LEU A 111 7.99 -4.97 4.62
CA LEU A 111 6.96 -4.65 5.62
C LEU A 111 7.00 -3.18 6.06
N ALA A 112 8.19 -2.59 6.17
CA ALA A 112 8.32 -1.16 6.45
C ALA A 112 7.70 -0.31 5.33
N TYR A 113 7.94 -0.66 4.06
CA TYR A 113 7.31 0.04 2.93
C TYR A 113 5.80 -0.15 2.90
N VAL A 114 5.28 -1.37 3.11
CA VAL A 114 3.83 -1.60 3.21
C VAL A 114 3.22 -0.70 4.27
N THR A 115 3.87 -0.59 5.43
CA THR A 115 3.40 0.25 6.53
C THR A 115 3.33 1.72 6.15
N GLU A 116 4.38 2.27 5.54
CA GLU A 116 4.43 3.66 5.10
C GLU A 116 3.36 3.98 4.05
N PHE A 117 3.24 3.14 3.02
CA PHE A 117 2.24 3.34 1.99
C PHE A 117 0.81 3.19 2.51
N TYR A 118 0.56 2.20 3.38
CA TYR A 118 -0.74 2.01 4.00
C TYR A 118 -1.13 3.22 4.86
N ASN A 119 -0.24 3.69 5.72
CA ASN A 119 -0.51 4.84 6.58
C ASN A 119 -0.80 6.10 5.75
N SER A 120 -0.03 6.34 4.68
CA SER A 120 -0.29 7.43 3.76
C SER A 120 -1.65 7.31 3.07
N ALA A 121 -1.99 6.11 2.59
CA ALA A 121 -3.25 5.85 1.91
C ALA A 121 -4.47 6.09 2.83
N VAL A 122 -4.45 5.56 4.07
CA VAL A 122 -5.58 5.70 5.01
C VAL A 122 -5.80 7.14 5.49
N VAL A 123 -4.77 7.97 5.45
CA VAL A 123 -4.88 9.40 5.74
C VAL A 123 -5.46 10.17 4.53
N SER A 124 -5.08 9.79 3.31
CA SER A 124 -5.39 10.55 2.09
C SER A 124 -6.76 10.22 1.50
N TYR A 125 -7.11 8.94 1.37
CA TYR A 125 -8.34 8.55 0.65
C TYR A 125 -9.64 9.13 1.24
N PRO A 126 -9.80 9.34 2.56
CA PRO A 126 -11.09 9.80 3.09
C PRO A 126 -11.49 11.21 2.61
N SER A 127 -10.52 12.11 2.49
CA SER A 127 -10.77 13.48 2.00
C SER A 127 -11.13 13.47 0.52
N MET A 128 -10.38 12.73 -0.29
CA MET A 128 -10.60 12.60 -1.73
C MET A 128 -11.92 11.90 -2.03
N LEU A 129 -12.25 10.82 -1.31
CA LEU A 129 -13.54 10.14 -1.39
C LEU A 129 -14.70 11.10 -1.05
N LYS A 130 -14.55 11.93 -0.01
CA LYS A 130 -15.58 12.92 0.38
C LYS A 130 -15.87 13.88 -0.78
N ASP A 131 -14.85 14.33 -1.49
CA ASP A 131 -15.02 15.24 -2.62
C ASP A 131 -15.71 14.54 -3.80
N ARG A 132 -15.35 13.30 -4.10
CA ARG A 132 -16.05 12.48 -5.11
C ARG A 132 -17.53 12.27 -4.76
N LEU A 133 -17.84 12.00 -3.49
CA LEU A 133 -19.22 11.81 -3.02
C LEU A 133 -20.07 13.08 -3.05
N ARG A 134 -19.47 14.27 -3.14
CA ARG A 134 -20.17 15.55 -3.28
C ARG A 134 -20.58 15.85 -4.72
N THR A 135 -19.83 15.31 -5.68
CA THR A 135 -20.01 15.57 -7.12
C THR A 135 -20.75 14.45 -7.85
N ALA A 136 -20.87 13.28 -7.23
CA ALA A 136 -21.55 12.13 -7.81
C ALA A 136 -23.04 12.08 -7.39
N ASP A 137 -23.89 11.78 -8.35
CA ASP A 137 -25.31 11.52 -8.12
C ASP A 137 -25.54 10.03 -7.87
N PHE A 138 -26.34 9.71 -6.86
CA PHE A 138 -26.69 8.34 -6.48
C PHE A 138 -28.19 8.16 -6.41
N TYR A 139 -28.72 7.15 -7.09
CA TYR A 139 -30.14 6.80 -7.03
C TYR A 139 -30.54 6.14 -5.71
N SER A 140 -29.57 5.56 -4.96
CA SER A 140 -29.86 4.86 -3.71
C SER A 140 -28.67 4.90 -2.73
N GLN A 141 -28.99 4.70 -1.45
CA GLN A 141 -27.97 4.54 -0.41
C GLN A 141 -27.13 3.27 -0.60
N SER A 142 -27.69 2.23 -1.22
CA SER A 142 -26.95 1.00 -1.52
C SER A 142 -25.88 1.22 -2.60
N GLU A 143 -26.21 1.99 -3.64
CA GLU A 143 -25.29 2.41 -4.68
C GLU A 143 -24.15 3.27 -4.10
N ARG A 144 -24.49 4.29 -3.30
CA ARG A 144 -23.51 5.13 -2.62
C ARG A 144 -22.56 4.30 -1.73
N ARG A 145 -23.07 3.28 -1.02
CA ARG A 145 -22.23 2.39 -0.20
C ARG A 145 -21.32 1.53 -1.07
N ARG A 146 -21.81 1.05 -2.21
CA ARG A 146 -21.04 0.25 -3.17
C ARG A 146 -19.93 1.11 -3.79
N PHE A 147 -20.25 2.32 -4.28
CA PHE A 147 -19.28 3.29 -4.76
C PHE A 147 -18.15 3.53 -3.75
N ARG A 148 -18.48 3.84 -2.49
CA ARG A 148 -17.48 4.09 -1.44
C ARG A 148 -16.50 2.93 -1.25
N ARG A 149 -16.98 1.69 -1.25
CA ARG A 149 -16.13 0.51 -1.11
C ARG A 149 -15.21 0.33 -2.31
N SER A 150 -15.78 0.41 -3.50
CA SER A 150 -15.03 0.25 -4.75
C SER A 150 -14.01 1.36 -4.93
N TYR A 151 -14.34 2.58 -4.52
CA TYR A 151 -13.38 3.68 -4.50
C TYR A 151 -12.17 3.38 -3.62
N VAL A 152 -12.37 2.87 -2.42
CA VAL A 152 -11.24 2.52 -1.53
C VAL A 152 -10.37 1.43 -2.16
N MET A 153 -10.98 0.38 -2.72
CA MET A 153 -10.25 -0.69 -3.39
C MET A 153 -9.45 -0.14 -4.59
N GLY A 154 -10.08 0.66 -5.45
CA GLY A 154 -9.43 1.33 -6.57
C GLY A 154 -8.29 2.26 -6.13
N PHE A 155 -8.47 3.00 -5.03
CA PHE A 155 -7.43 3.88 -4.51
C PHE A 155 -6.14 3.14 -4.16
N PHE A 156 -6.25 2.01 -3.48
CA PHE A 156 -5.09 1.17 -3.19
C PHE A 156 -4.53 0.51 -4.45
N GLN A 157 -5.39 0.14 -5.42
CA GLN A 157 -4.95 -0.39 -6.71
C GLN A 157 -4.11 0.64 -7.47
N GLY A 158 -4.55 1.89 -7.57
CA GLY A 158 -3.79 2.95 -8.22
C GLY A 158 -2.40 3.19 -7.60
N ILE A 159 -2.29 3.09 -6.27
CA ILE A 159 -0.99 3.12 -5.60
C ILE A 159 -0.15 1.90 -5.98
N ALA A 160 -0.73 0.71 -5.95
CA ALA A 160 -0.05 -0.55 -6.28
C ALA A 160 0.48 -0.54 -7.72
N ASP A 161 -0.33 -0.09 -8.69
CA ASP A 161 0.06 0.00 -10.10
C ASP A 161 1.29 0.89 -10.30
N ARG A 162 1.35 2.02 -9.58
CA ARG A 162 2.54 2.89 -9.64
C ARG A 162 3.78 2.22 -9.08
N ILE A 163 3.65 1.50 -7.97
CA ILE A 163 4.76 0.74 -7.37
C ILE A 163 5.23 -0.33 -8.34
N GLU A 164 4.30 -1.04 -8.97
CA GLU A 164 4.63 -2.09 -9.95
C GLU A 164 5.31 -1.52 -11.20
N ILE A 165 4.83 -0.39 -11.73
CA ILE A 165 5.46 0.30 -12.87
C ILE A 165 6.89 0.71 -12.50
N ALA A 166 7.08 1.41 -11.39
CA ALA A 166 8.40 1.85 -10.93
C ALA A 166 9.33 0.64 -10.66
N THR A 167 8.81 -0.44 -10.07
CA THR A 167 9.57 -1.67 -9.85
C THR A 167 10.01 -2.29 -11.17
N ARG A 168 9.12 -2.38 -12.15
CA ARG A 168 9.41 -2.95 -13.48
C ARG A 168 10.47 -2.13 -14.21
N GLU A 169 10.38 -0.79 -14.18
CA GLU A 169 11.37 0.10 -14.79
C GLU A 169 12.78 -0.13 -14.23
N GLU A 170 12.91 -0.33 -12.92
CA GLU A 170 14.21 -0.55 -12.26
C GLU A 170 14.71 -2.00 -12.38
N THR A 171 13.82 -3.01 -12.44
CA THR A 171 14.23 -4.42 -12.50
C THR A 171 14.53 -4.90 -13.92
N THR A 172 13.97 -4.25 -14.96
CA THR A 172 14.19 -4.65 -16.36
C THR A 172 15.68 -4.71 -16.74
N SER A 173 16.50 -3.87 -16.11
CA SER A 173 17.95 -3.83 -16.36
C SER A 173 18.78 -4.79 -15.51
N THR A 174 18.22 -5.34 -14.43
CA THR A 174 18.96 -6.07 -13.38
C THR A 174 18.56 -7.53 -13.23
N GLY A 175 17.45 -7.97 -13.84
CA GLY A 175 16.94 -9.36 -13.70
C GLY A 175 16.46 -9.71 -12.28
N GLN A 176 16.22 -8.71 -11.43
CA GLN A 176 15.82 -8.89 -10.04
C GLN A 176 14.32 -9.16 -9.83
N ASP A 177 13.53 -9.16 -10.88
CA ASP A 177 12.12 -9.54 -10.88
C ASP A 177 11.88 -10.95 -10.35
N LEU A 178 12.76 -11.90 -10.67
CA LEU A 178 12.70 -13.27 -10.14
C LEU A 178 12.91 -13.32 -8.62
N VAL A 179 13.80 -12.47 -8.11
CA VAL A 179 14.03 -12.37 -6.66
C VAL A 179 12.79 -11.86 -5.94
N LEU A 180 12.13 -10.83 -6.48
CA LEU A 180 10.89 -10.30 -5.93
C LEU A 180 9.74 -11.30 -5.98
N ALA A 181 9.60 -12.04 -7.08
CA ALA A 181 8.62 -13.13 -7.20
C ALA A 181 8.88 -14.24 -6.17
N SER A 182 10.14 -14.63 -5.98
CA SER A 182 10.56 -15.60 -4.96
C SER A 182 10.23 -15.11 -3.54
N ARG A 183 10.41 -13.82 -3.24
CA ARG A 183 10.03 -13.23 -1.94
C ARG A 183 8.54 -13.37 -1.66
N TYR A 184 7.69 -13.05 -2.65
CA TYR A 184 6.25 -13.22 -2.49
C TYR A 184 5.87 -14.68 -2.19
N GLN A 185 6.41 -15.64 -2.95
CA GLN A 185 6.14 -17.06 -2.75
C GLN A 185 6.58 -17.54 -1.35
N ARG A 186 7.72 -17.08 -0.86
CA ARG A 186 8.20 -17.39 0.50
C ARG A 186 7.31 -16.77 1.57
N ALA A 187 6.85 -15.54 1.36
CA ALA A 187 5.92 -14.87 2.27
C ALA A 187 4.58 -15.62 2.34
N GLU A 188 4.06 -16.08 1.20
CA GLU A 188 2.84 -16.89 1.11
C GLU A 188 3.03 -18.24 1.81
N ALA A 189 4.12 -18.95 1.53
CA ALA A 189 4.44 -20.22 2.17
C ALA A 189 4.51 -20.07 3.69
N LYS A 190 5.20 -19.01 4.16
CA LYS A 190 5.30 -18.71 5.61
C LYS A 190 3.95 -18.40 6.24
N ALA A 191 3.10 -17.64 5.54
CA ALA A 191 1.75 -17.34 6.03
C ALA A 191 0.85 -18.58 6.11
N CYS A 192 1.07 -19.56 5.24
CA CYS A 192 0.31 -20.81 5.19
C CYS A 192 0.82 -21.84 6.21
N GLU A 193 1.99 -21.66 6.84
CA GLU A 193 2.51 -22.58 7.85
C GLU A 193 1.53 -22.71 9.02
N GLY A 194 0.96 -23.91 9.19
CA GLY A 194 0.01 -24.21 10.28
C GLY A 194 -1.35 -23.54 10.16
N HIS A 195 -1.68 -22.88 9.04
CA HIS A 195 -2.93 -22.18 8.84
C HIS A 195 -3.63 -22.64 7.57
N ASN A 196 -4.94 -22.88 7.66
CA ASN A 196 -5.78 -23.12 6.47
C ASN A 196 -6.33 -21.77 5.98
N ILE A 197 -5.62 -21.14 5.04
CA ILE A 197 -6.05 -19.88 4.45
C ILE A 197 -7.11 -20.16 3.39
N ARG A 198 -8.26 -19.50 3.51
CA ARG A 198 -9.36 -19.60 2.54
C ARG A 198 -9.47 -18.32 1.75
N TYR A 199 -9.72 -18.43 0.46
CA TYR A 199 -10.05 -17.28 -0.36
C TYR A 199 -11.38 -16.68 0.08
N ALA A 200 -11.39 -15.39 0.24
CA ALA A 200 -12.61 -14.68 0.58
C ALA A 200 -13.45 -14.45 -0.67
N ARG A 201 -14.78 -14.32 -0.49
CA ARG A 201 -15.67 -13.96 -1.60
C ARG A 201 -15.37 -12.55 -2.08
N ASP A 202 -15.42 -12.36 -3.40
CA ASP A 202 -15.27 -11.04 -4.01
C ASP A 202 -16.40 -10.11 -3.57
N LEU A 203 -16.06 -8.84 -3.41
CA LEU A 203 -17.04 -7.79 -3.19
C LEU A 203 -17.65 -7.39 -4.55
N MET A 204 -18.94 -7.06 -4.55
CA MET A 204 -19.56 -6.43 -5.72
C MET A 204 -18.92 -5.07 -5.96
N ILE A 205 -18.37 -4.88 -7.14
CA ILE A 205 -17.64 -3.69 -7.57
C ILE A 205 -18.61 -2.71 -8.23
N ASP A 206 -18.42 -1.43 -7.95
CA ASP A 206 -18.95 -0.30 -8.66
C ASP A 206 -17.84 0.27 -9.55
N ARG A 207 -18.03 0.21 -10.86
CA ARG A 207 -16.98 0.57 -11.83
C ARG A 207 -16.55 2.02 -11.76
N ASP A 208 -17.50 2.93 -11.53
CA ASP A 208 -17.21 4.37 -11.45
C ASP A 208 -16.47 4.70 -10.15
N GLY A 209 -16.85 4.03 -9.05
CA GLY A 209 -16.16 4.14 -7.78
C GLY A 209 -14.72 3.62 -7.87
N GLU A 210 -14.53 2.44 -8.44
CA GLU A 210 -13.23 1.81 -8.63
C GLU A 210 -12.31 2.68 -9.51
N ALA A 211 -12.77 3.06 -10.72
CA ALA A 211 -11.99 3.88 -11.65
C ALA A 211 -11.67 5.28 -11.10
N SER A 212 -12.57 5.86 -10.28
CA SER A 212 -12.31 7.13 -9.60
C SER A 212 -11.27 6.97 -8.51
N GLY A 213 -11.35 5.89 -7.74
CA GLY A 213 -10.38 5.55 -6.72
C GLY A 213 -9.00 5.30 -7.32
N GLU A 214 -8.91 4.49 -8.38
CA GLU A 214 -7.66 4.16 -9.07
C GLU A 214 -6.95 5.42 -9.59
N ARG A 215 -7.68 6.31 -10.25
CA ARG A 215 -7.12 7.60 -10.70
C ARG A 215 -6.61 8.45 -9.54
N ASP A 216 -7.38 8.56 -8.47
CA ASP A 216 -7.00 9.34 -7.31
C ASP A 216 -5.83 8.70 -6.55
N GLY A 217 -5.80 7.38 -6.42
CA GLY A 217 -4.70 6.62 -5.83
C GLY A 217 -3.42 6.74 -6.66
N TYR A 218 -3.54 6.63 -7.98
CA TYR A 218 -2.41 6.83 -8.90
C TYR A 218 -1.86 8.26 -8.85
N ALA A 219 -2.73 9.26 -8.71
CA ALA A 219 -2.36 10.67 -8.60
C ALA A 219 -1.96 11.08 -7.18
N SER A 220 -2.33 10.27 -6.15
CA SER A 220 -2.04 10.62 -4.76
C SER A 220 -0.55 10.62 -4.47
N GLY A 221 -0.08 11.64 -3.73
CA GLY A 221 1.28 11.68 -3.22
C GLY A 221 1.50 10.57 -2.19
N ILE A 222 2.33 9.61 -2.54
CA ILE A 222 2.79 8.61 -1.57
C ILE A 222 3.83 9.29 -0.69
N GLY A 223 3.50 9.51 0.58
CA GLY A 223 4.46 10.06 1.54
C GLY A 223 4.06 11.36 2.22
N TRP A 224 2.78 11.65 2.28
CA TRP A 224 2.25 12.83 2.97
C TRP A 224 2.24 12.68 4.51
N MET A 225 3.33 12.24 5.12
CA MET A 225 3.47 12.09 6.58
C MET A 225 4.36 13.17 7.20
N GLY A 226 4.38 14.41 6.65
CA GLY A 226 5.14 15.52 7.23
C GLY A 226 4.49 16.23 8.41
N GLU A 227 3.18 16.22 8.60
CA GLU A 227 2.55 17.20 9.51
C GLU A 227 1.30 16.76 10.32
N ARG A 228 0.94 15.47 10.34
CA ARG A 228 -0.15 14.98 11.22
C ARG A 228 0.21 13.68 11.93
N LEU A 229 1.23 13.74 12.77
CA LEU A 229 1.55 12.69 13.74
C LEU A 229 0.69 12.72 15.01
N ASP A 230 -0.34 13.55 15.08
CA ASP A 230 -1.25 13.67 16.23
C ASP A 230 -2.60 12.94 16.04
N GLY A 231 -2.75 12.13 15.00
CA GLY A 231 -3.86 11.20 14.86
C GLY A 231 -3.61 9.89 15.64
N PRO A 232 -4.68 9.14 16.02
CA PRO A 232 -4.51 7.89 16.74
C PRO A 232 -3.63 6.95 15.91
N ARG A 233 -2.46 6.62 16.46
CA ARG A 233 -1.54 5.63 15.89
C ARG A 233 -2.28 4.30 15.82
N VAL A 234 -2.49 3.76 14.63
CA VAL A 234 -2.88 2.37 14.47
C VAL A 234 -1.73 1.55 15.06
N GLY A 235 -1.96 0.93 16.20
CA GLY A 235 -0.94 0.18 16.91
C GLY A 235 -0.48 -1.00 16.04
N ILE A 236 0.77 -0.98 15.62
CA ILE A 236 1.44 -2.11 14.98
C ILE A 236 2.08 -2.90 16.10
N ALA A 237 1.49 -4.04 16.45
CA ALA A 237 2.11 -4.99 17.35
C ALA A 237 3.00 -5.94 16.53
N ALA A 238 4.31 -5.87 16.78
CA ALA A 238 5.25 -6.89 16.32
C ALA A 238 5.10 -8.13 17.20
N SER A 239 4.89 -9.29 16.60
CA SER A 239 4.90 -10.60 17.25
C SER A 239 6.26 -11.25 17.12
#